data_2ffa252dce30b8448a549f2a1a2c9114
#
_entry.id   2ffa252dce30b8448a549f2a1a2c9114
#
_cell.length_a   1.000
_cell.length_b   1.000
_cell.length_c   1.000
_cell.angle_alpha   90.00
_cell.angle_beta   90.00
_cell.angle_gamma   90.00
#
_symmetry.space_group_name_H-M   'P 1'
#
loop_
_entity.id
_entity.type
_entity.pdbx_description
1 polymer ?
#
loop_
_entity_poly.entity_id
_entity_poly.type
_entity_poly.pdbx_seq_one_letter_code
_entity_poly.pdbx_strand_id
1 'polypeptide(L)'
;ETLLGDVSAYIPTNVISITDGQIYLETDLFNAGIRPAINAGLSVSRVGGDAQTRAMRQVAGMLRMDMASYREVAAFAQFGSDLDKATQAQLGRGQRLQEILKQPQYQPLSLGEEVVALFAATNGCADKIPVDAISEWEMALRRSLDSTNPELMRDIEAKKKITPETEQKLRDAIEIFNRGWQTR
;
A
#
# COMPACT_ATOMS: atom_id res chain seq x y z
N GLU A 1 -0.82 -22.77 11.44
CA GLU A 1 -2.23 -22.83 11.04
C GLU A 1 -3.13 -22.54 12.24
N THR A 2 -4.22 -21.81 12.00
CA THR A 2 -5.26 -21.55 13.00
C THR A 2 -6.53 -22.29 12.63
N LEU A 3 -7.26 -22.81 13.61
CA LEU A 3 -8.59 -23.37 13.39
C LEU A 3 -9.61 -22.22 13.34
N LEU A 4 -10.26 -22.03 12.17
CA LEU A 4 -11.27 -20.99 11.95
C LEU A 4 -10.82 -19.57 12.33
N GLY A 5 -9.53 -19.27 12.21
CA GLY A 5 -8.98 -17.96 12.56
C GLY A 5 -8.75 -17.72 14.05
N ASP A 6 -8.91 -18.72 14.91
CA ASP A 6 -8.68 -18.58 16.36
C ASP A 6 -7.19 -18.49 16.67
N VAL A 7 -6.72 -17.27 16.90
CA VAL A 7 -5.34 -16.97 17.35
C VAL A 7 -5.15 -17.08 18.86
N SER A 8 -6.23 -17.23 19.63
CA SER A 8 -6.21 -17.33 21.09
C SER A 8 -5.93 -18.73 21.58
N ALA A 9 -5.99 -19.73 20.70
CA ALA A 9 -5.67 -21.11 21.01
C ALA A 9 -4.23 -21.29 21.50
N TYR A 10 -3.94 -22.37 22.21
CA TYR A 10 -2.66 -22.59 22.88
C TYR A 10 -1.45 -22.60 21.94
N ILE A 11 -1.54 -23.26 20.78
CA ILE A 11 -0.42 -23.33 19.83
C ILE A 11 -0.16 -21.97 19.18
N PRO A 12 -1.15 -21.26 18.57
CA PRO A 12 -0.94 -19.94 18.03
C PRO A 12 -0.35 -18.93 19.03
N THR A 13 -0.87 -18.89 20.26
CA THR A 13 -0.38 -17.96 21.30
C THR A 13 1.07 -18.24 21.67
N ASN A 14 1.48 -19.50 21.78
CA ASN A 14 2.88 -19.87 22.04
C ASN A 14 3.79 -19.46 20.87
N VAL A 15 3.38 -19.73 19.63
CA VAL A 15 4.19 -19.36 18.45
C VAL A 15 4.35 -17.85 18.36
N ILE A 16 3.28 -17.07 18.54
CA ILE A 16 3.31 -15.61 18.55
C ILE A 16 4.23 -15.06 19.65
N SER A 17 4.27 -15.70 20.82
CA SER A 17 5.10 -15.26 21.92
C SER A 17 6.60 -15.54 21.72
N ILE A 18 6.95 -16.57 20.96
CA ILE A 18 8.33 -16.99 20.70
C ILE A 18 8.93 -16.23 19.50
N THR A 19 8.13 -15.94 18.48
CA THR A 19 8.56 -15.28 17.24
C THR A 19 8.61 -13.75 17.38
N ASP A 20 9.30 -13.07 16.45
CA ASP A 20 9.40 -11.59 16.41
C ASP A 20 8.16 -10.89 15.85
N GLY A 21 7.08 -11.60 15.71
CA GLY A 21 5.81 -11.08 15.21
C GLY A 21 5.07 -12.10 14.36
N GLN A 22 3.99 -11.68 13.78
CA GLN A 22 3.15 -12.50 12.90
C GLN A 22 2.60 -11.69 11.72
N ILE A 23 2.43 -12.34 10.60
CA ILE A 23 1.62 -11.89 9.48
C ILE A 23 0.32 -12.69 9.51
N TYR A 24 -0.80 -12.03 9.80
CA TYR A 24 -2.10 -12.67 9.96
C TYR A 24 -2.88 -12.63 8.65
N LEU A 25 -3.27 -13.81 8.17
CA LEU A 25 -4.06 -13.97 6.95
C LEU A 25 -5.52 -14.25 7.31
N GLU A 26 -6.46 -13.58 6.65
CA GLU A 26 -7.90 -13.74 6.85
C GLU A 26 -8.60 -14.30 5.63
N THR A 27 -9.48 -15.29 5.85
CA THR A 27 -10.29 -15.90 4.80
C THR A 27 -11.25 -14.89 4.17
N ASP A 28 -11.83 -13.99 4.96
CA ASP A 28 -12.78 -12.99 4.46
C ASP A 28 -12.10 -11.99 3.52
N LEU A 29 -10.87 -11.56 3.82
CA LEU A 29 -10.07 -10.72 2.91
C LEU A 29 -9.76 -11.46 1.61
N PHE A 30 -9.40 -12.75 1.71
CA PHE A 30 -9.13 -13.57 0.53
C PHE A 30 -10.36 -13.70 -0.38
N ASN A 31 -11.51 -13.97 0.20
CA ASN A 31 -12.78 -14.11 -0.52
C ASN A 31 -13.25 -12.76 -1.09
N ALA A 32 -12.93 -11.64 -0.44
CA ALA A 32 -13.16 -10.30 -0.95
C ALA A 32 -12.18 -9.87 -2.07
N GLY A 33 -11.28 -10.77 -2.50
CA GLY A 33 -10.32 -10.50 -3.57
C GLY A 33 -9.11 -9.65 -3.14
N ILE A 34 -8.91 -9.45 -1.84
CA ILE A 34 -7.73 -8.78 -1.29
C ILE A 34 -6.61 -9.81 -1.17
N ARG A 35 -5.62 -9.70 -2.03
CA ARG A 35 -4.50 -10.65 -2.09
C ARG A 35 -3.18 -9.90 -2.20
N PRO A 36 -2.22 -10.13 -1.27
CA PRO A 36 -2.29 -11.07 -0.14
C PRO A 36 -3.36 -10.68 0.88
N ALA A 37 -4.00 -11.69 1.51
CA ALA A 37 -5.11 -11.53 2.44
C ALA A 37 -4.64 -11.14 3.86
N ILE A 38 -3.73 -10.17 3.94
CA ILE A 38 -3.06 -9.76 5.17
C ILE A 38 -3.92 -8.77 5.95
N ASN A 39 -4.27 -9.14 7.19
CA ASN A 39 -4.84 -8.19 8.13
C ASN A 39 -3.72 -7.36 8.79
N ALA A 40 -3.55 -6.12 8.33
CA ALA A 40 -2.53 -5.20 8.86
C ALA A 40 -2.79 -4.79 10.32
N GLY A 41 -4.02 -4.88 10.80
CA GLY A 41 -4.40 -4.56 12.19
C GLY A 41 -3.90 -5.61 13.18
N LEU A 42 -4.06 -6.89 12.82
CA LEU A 42 -3.67 -8.04 13.64
C LEU A 42 -2.21 -8.48 13.40
N SER A 43 -1.61 -8.05 12.30
CA SER A 43 -0.21 -8.34 12.01
C SER A 43 0.69 -7.43 12.82
N VAL A 44 1.72 -8.01 13.43
CA VAL A 44 2.68 -7.31 14.30
C VAL A 44 4.09 -7.69 13.93
N SER A 45 5.00 -6.72 13.92
CA SER A 45 6.44 -6.95 13.86
C SER A 45 7.11 -6.25 15.04
N ARG A 46 7.88 -6.97 15.84
CA ARG A 46 8.64 -6.41 16.96
C ARG A 46 9.84 -5.61 16.49
N VAL A 47 10.45 -6.03 15.36
CA VAL A 47 11.53 -5.30 14.69
C VAL A 47 10.96 -4.07 13.96
N GLY A 48 9.83 -4.26 13.29
CA GLY A 48 9.04 -3.18 12.68
C GLY A 48 9.84 -2.28 11.75
N GLY A 49 9.72 -0.98 12.00
CA GLY A 49 10.35 0.06 11.19
C GLY A 49 11.88 0.01 11.14
N ASP A 50 12.54 -0.64 12.11
CA ASP A 50 14.01 -0.73 12.12
C ASP A 50 14.57 -1.66 11.04
N ALA A 51 13.76 -2.62 10.59
CA ALA A 51 14.09 -3.47 9.45
C ALA A 51 13.88 -2.80 8.09
N GLN A 52 13.12 -1.71 8.04
CA GLN A 52 12.82 -1.00 6.80
C GLN A 52 13.96 -0.09 6.37
N THR A 53 14.15 0.05 5.05
CA THR A 53 14.97 1.12 4.50
C THR A 53 14.36 2.48 4.85
N ARG A 54 15.18 3.53 4.85
CA ARG A 54 14.69 4.88 5.13
C ARG A 54 13.65 5.33 4.10
N ALA A 55 13.83 4.96 2.82
CA ALA A 55 12.87 5.26 1.75
C ALA A 55 11.51 4.61 2.04
N MET A 56 11.48 3.32 2.38
CA MET A 56 10.24 2.62 2.72
C MET A 56 9.57 3.25 3.95
N ARG A 57 10.32 3.55 5.00
CA ARG A 57 9.79 4.21 6.21
C ARG A 57 9.18 5.57 5.92
N GLN A 58 9.76 6.34 4.96
CA GLN A 58 9.22 7.65 4.56
C GLN A 58 7.85 7.53 3.87
N VAL A 59 7.64 6.53 3.02
CA VAL A 59 6.38 6.37 2.27
C VAL A 59 5.34 5.54 3.00
N ALA A 60 5.74 4.58 3.82
CA ALA A 60 4.84 3.65 4.50
C ALA A 60 4.56 4.02 5.96
N GLY A 61 5.20 5.05 6.51
CA GLY A 61 5.12 5.39 7.93
C GLY A 61 3.70 5.64 8.44
N MET A 62 2.85 6.25 7.63
CA MET A 62 1.44 6.55 7.97
C MET A 62 0.46 5.51 7.42
N LEU A 63 0.91 4.61 6.53
CA LEU A 63 0.07 3.70 5.77
C LEU A 63 -0.86 2.84 6.65
N ARG A 64 -0.33 2.36 7.78
CA ARG A 64 -1.12 1.55 8.72
C ARG A 64 -2.25 2.34 9.35
N MET A 65 -2.01 3.60 9.71
CA MET A 65 -3.03 4.51 10.24
C MET A 65 -4.06 4.87 9.17
N ASP A 66 -3.61 5.17 7.95
CA ASP A 66 -4.50 5.49 6.83
C ASP A 66 -5.43 4.32 6.51
N MET A 67 -4.91 3.08 6.51
CA MET A 67 -5.71 1.88 6.28
C MET A 67 -6.66 1.56 7.45
N ALA A 68 -6.27 1.84 8.70
CA ALA A 68 -7.16 1.70 9.86
C ALA A 68 -8.32 2.69 9.77
N SER A 69 -8.01 3.96 9.52
CA SER A 69 -9.00 5.01 9.34
C SER A 69 -9.94 4.73 8.16
N TYR A 70 -9.41 4.23 7.03
CA TYR A 70 -10.23 3.79 5.90
C TYR A 70 -11.23 2.70 6.31
N ARG A 71 -10.81 1.68 7.07
CA ARG A 71 -11.71 0.60 7.51
C ARG A 71 -12.85 1.11 8.38
N GLU A 72 -12.57 2.04 9.29
CA GLU A 72 -13.59 2.67 10.14
C GLU A 72 -14.60 3.45 9.30
N VAL A 73 -14.11 4.28 8.38
CA VAL A 73 -14.97 5.06 7.47
C VAL A 73 -15.76 4.16 6.53
N ALA A 74 -15.15 3.09 5.99
CA ALA A 74 -15.82 2.14 5.12
C ALA A 74 -16.95 1.38 5.84
N ALA A 75 -16.74 0.98 7.10
CA ALA A 75 -17.78 0.38 7.90
C ALA A 75 -18.94 1.35 8.16
N PHE A 76 -18.64 2.62 8.43
CA PHE A 76 -19.65 3.66 8.64
C PHE A 76 -20.44 3.98 7.36
N ALA A 77 -19.77 3.97 6.20
CA ALA A 77 -20.38 4.22 4.90
C ALA A 77 -21.45 3.20 4.51
N GLN A 78 -21.39 1.98 5.05
CA GLN A 78 -22.42 0.95 4.83
C GLN A 78 -23.75 1.29 5.51
N PHE A 79 -23.74 2.13 6.54
CA PHE A 79 -24.93 2.45 7.36
C PHE A 79 -25.48 3.84 7.11
N GLY A 80 -24.75 4.75 6.45
CA GLY A 80 -25.11 6.15 6.27
C GLY A 80 -25.18 6.58 4.82
N SER A 81 -26.21 7.38 4.47
CA SER A 81 -26.44 7.79 3.09
C SER A 81 -25.75 9.10 2.70
N ASP A 82 -25.41 9.99 3.65
CA ASP A 82 -24.84 11.30 3.36
C ASP A 82 -23.45 11.48 4.01
N LEU A 83 -22.41 11.07 3.26
CA LEU A 83 -21.04 11.35 3.64
C LEU A 83 -20.64 12.75 3.15
N ASP A 84 -19.98 13.51 4.00
CA ASP A 84 -19.39 14.78 3.61
C ASP A 84 -18.24 14.58 2.59
N LYS A 85 -17.86 15.65 1.89
CA LYS A 85 -16.85 15.59 0.83
C LYS A 85 -15.48 15.13 1.33
N ALA A 86 -15.12 15.47 2.58
CA ALA A 86 -13.85 15.08 3.16
C ALA A 86 -13.81 13.56 3.43
N THR A 87 -14.87 13.03 4.01
CA THR A 87 -15.06 11.59 4.26
C THR A 87 -15.10 10.79 2.95
N GLN A 88 -15.78 11.31 1.90
CA GLN A 88 -15.78 10.69 0.56
C GLN A 88 -14.39 10.65 -0.05
N ALA A 89 -13.61 11.74 0.08
CA ALA A 89 -12.22 11.78 -0.42
C ALA A 89 -11.32 10.78 0.33
N GLN A 90 -11.48 10.68 1.66
CA GLN A 90 -10.76 9.71 2.48
C GLN A 90 -11.11 8.26 2.11
N LEU A 91 -12.40 7.97 1.91
CA LEU A 91 -12.86 6.66 1.45
C LEU A 91 -12.26 6.30 0.08
N GLY A 92 -12.33 7.21 -0.88
CA GLY A 92 -11.77 7.00 -2.20
C GLY A 92 -10.25 6.82 -2.21
N ARG A 93 -9.51 7.53 -1.35
CA ARG A 93 -8.07 7.33 -1.18
C ARG A 93 -7.76 5.97 -0.57
N GLY A 94 -8.49 5.55 0.47
CA GLY A 94 -8.31 4.26 1.11
C GLY A 94 -8.61 3.09 0.17
N GLN A 95 -9.63 3.20 -0.70
CA GLN A 95 -9.92 2.21 -1.73
C GLN A 95 -8.75 2.06 -2.71
N ARG A 96 -8.17 3.18 -3.18
CA ARG A 96 -7.00 3.15 -4.08
C ARG A 96 -5.77 2.56 -3.41
N LEU A 97 -5.52 2.93 -2.15
CA LEU A 97 -4.45 2.31 -1.35
C LEU A 97 -4.63 0.80 -1.26
N GLN A 98 -5.85 0.33 -0.99
CA GLN A 98 -6.14 -1.09 -0.93
C GLN A 98 -5.88 -1.82 -2.26
N GLU A 99 -6.22 -1.20 -3.39
CA GLU A 99 -5.94 -1.77 -4.71
C GLU A 99 -4.42 -1.81 -5.01
N ILE A 100 -3.67 -0.75 -4.68
CA ILE A 100 -2.21 -0.69 -4.87
C ILE A 100 -1.48 -1.72 -3.99
N LEU A 101 -2.03 -2.05 -2.82
CA LEU A 101 -1.45 -3.06 -1.93
C LEU A 101 -1.72 -4.50 -2.39
N LYS A 102 -2.57 -4.73 -3.39
CA LYS A 102 -2.74 -6.05 -3.98
C LYS A 102 -1.53 -6.42 -4.82
N GLN A 103 -1.07 -7.64 -4.66
CA GLN A 103 0.11 -8.15 -5.37
C GLN A 103 -0.16 -9.56 -5.89
N PRO A 104 0.08 -9.84 -7.17
CA PRO A 104 -0.02 -11.19 -7.71
C PRO A 104 1.00 -12.13 -7.06
N GLN A 105 0.64 -13.40 -6.97
CA GLN A 105 1.53 -14.42 -6.44
C GLN A 105 2.75 -14.60 -7.35
N TYR A 106 3.93 -14.77 -6.74
CA TYR A 106 5.22 -14.95 -7.42
C TYR A 106 5.69 -13.76 -8.27
N GLN A 107 5.19 -12.56 -7.99
CA GLN A 107 5.63 -11.33 -8.66
C GLN A 107 6.15 -10.33 -7.62
N PRO A 108 7.35 -10.56 -7.07
CA PRO A 108 7.96 -9.61 -6.14
C PRO A 108 8.32 -8.31 -6.85
N LEU A 109 8.22 -7.20 -6.13
CA LEU A 109 8.62 -5.88 -6.60
C LEU A 109 10.01 -5.54 -6.04
N SER A 110 10.76 -4.73 -6.80
CA SER A 110 11.98 -4.12 -6.29
C SER A 110 11.66 -3.03 -5.26
N LEU A 111 12.64 -2.64 -4.45
CA LEU A 111 12.46 -1.55 -3.49
C LEU A 111 12.04 -0.24 -4.18
N GLY A 112 12.62 0.05 -5.35
CA GLY A 112 12.29 1.23 -6.13
C GLY A 112 10.83 1.24 -6.56
N GLU A 113 10.35 0.12 -7.10
CA GLU A 113 8.95 -0.05 -7.52
C GLU A 113 7.97 0.09 -6.36
N GLU A 114 8.24 -0.58 -5.22
CA GLU A 114 7.39 -0.47 -4.02
C GLU A 114 7.33 0.98 -3.50
N VAL A 115 8.48 1.65 -3.42
CA VAL A 115 8.56 3.03 -2.95
C VAL A 115 7.79 3.97 -3.87
N VAL A 116 7.90 3.81 -5.18
CA VAL A 116 7.17 4.63 -6.16
C VAL A 116 5.67 4.42 -6.05
N ALA A 117 5.20 3.17 -5.99
CA ALA A 117 3.78 2.85 -5.89
C ALA A 117 3.17 3.44 -4.60
N LEU A 118 3.83 3.23 -3.45
CA LEU A 118 3.39 3.77 -2.17
C LEU A 118 3.49 5.29 -2.11
N PHE A 119 4.55 5.88 -2.66
CA PHE A 119 4.69 7.34 -2.75
C PHE A 119 3.52 7.96 -3.53
N ALA A 120 3.21 7.41 -4.69
CA ALA A 120 2.11 7.90 -5.53
C ALA A 120 0.75 7.79 -4.82
N ALA A 121 0.51 6.70 -4.11
CA ALA A 121 -0.71 6.46 -3.36
C ALA A 121 -0.88 7.40 -2.15
N THR A 122 0.17 7.52 -1.33
CA THR A 122 0.12 8.30 -0.08
C THR A 122 0.17 9.81 -0.30
N ASN A 123 0.79 10.25 -1.42
CA ASN A 123 0.90 11.68 -1.76
C ASN A 123 -0.21 12.20 -2.69
N GLY A 124 -1.29 11.43 -2.89
CA GLY A 124 -2.45 11.87 -3.65
C GLY A 124 -2.27 11.93 -5.17
N CYS A 125 -1.16 11.38 -5.70
CA CYS A 125 -0.92 11.36 -7.15
C CYS A 125 -1.91 10.47 -7.90
N ALA A 126 -2.53 9.51 -7.21
CA ALA A 126 -3.53 8.59 -7.73
C ALA A 126 -4.99 9.05 -7.50
N ASP A 127 -5.23 10.18 -6.84
CA ASP A 127 -6.58 10.59 -6.38
C ASP A 127 -7.58 10.77 -7.52
N LYS A 128 -7.12 11.10 -8.72
CA LYS A 128 -7.96 11.30 -9.92
C LYS A 128 -8.18 10.02 -10.74
N ILE A 129 -7.48 8.93 -10.41
CA ILE A 129 -7.59 7.68 -11.15
C ILE A 129 -8.81 6.91 -10.64
N PRO A 130 -9.68 6.36 -11.51
CA PRO A 130 -10.77 5.47 -11.09
C PRO A 130 -10.23 4.25 -10.33
N VAL A 131 -10.98 3.78 -9.32
CA VAL A 131 -10.52 2.68 -8.46
C VAL A 131 -10.30 1.39 -9.24
N ASP A 132 -11.16 1.10 -10.20
CA ASP A 132 -11.09 -0.07 -11.11
C ASP A 132 -9.90 -0.02 -12.08
N ALA A 133 -9.37 1.17 -12.37
CA ALA A 133 -8.20 1.36 -13.23
C ALA A 133 -6.87 1.45 -12.46
N ILE A 134 -6.89 1.48 -11.12
CA ILE A 134 -5.70 1.70 -10.29
C ILE A 134 -4.62 0.65 -10.52
N SER A 135 -4.98 -0.62 -10.63
CA SER A 135 -4.00 -1.70 -10.82
C SER A 135 -3.29 -1.57 -12.19
N GLU A 136 -4.04 -1.25 -13.25
CA GLU A 136 -3.46 -1.03 -14.58
C GLU A 136 -2.58 0.23 -14.60
N TRP A 137 -3.06 1.31 -13.97
CA TRP A 137 -2.33 2.56 -13.84
C TRP A 137 -1.00 2.38 -13.10
N GLU A 138 -1.02 1.65 -11.97
CA GLU A 138 0.17 1.40 -11.14
C GLU A 138 1.22 0.60 -11.91
N MET A 139 0.82 -0.47 -12.59
CA MET A 139 1.73 -1.26 -13.43
C MET A 139 2.32 -0.44 -14.57
N ALA A 140 1.52 0.40 -15.21
CA ALA A 140 1.97 1.27 -16.29
C ALA A 140 2.90 2.38 -15.77
N LEU A 141 2.63 2.96 -14.59
CA LEU A 141 3.49 3.94 -13.95
C LEU A 141 4.88 3.37 -13.68
N ARG A 142 4.96 2.19 -13.06
CA ARG A 142 6.25 1.52 -12.79
C ARG A 142 7.05 1.29 -14.06
N ARG A 143 6.43 0.70 -15.09
CA ARG A 143 7.07 0.47 -16.40
C ARG A 143 7.52 1.77 -17.08
N SER A 144 6.71 2.81 -16.97
CA SER A 144 7.06 4.12 -17.53
C SER A 144 8.29 4.69 -16.83
N LEU A 145 8.33 4.68 -15.49
CA LEU A 145 9.47 5.20 -14.73
C LEU A 145 10.74 4.41 -14.95
N ASP A 146 10.66 3.08 -15.05
CA ASP A 146 11.81 2.24 -15.39
C ASP A 146 12.41 2.58 -16.76
N SER A 147 11.56 2.94 -17.74
CA SER A 147 12.01 3.26 -19.09
C SER A 147 12.44 4.72 -19.26
N THR A 148 11.71 5.67 -18.65
CA THR A 148 11.94 7.11 -18.86
C THR A 148 12.85 7.73 -17.81
N ASN A 149 12.89 7.19 -16.60
CA ASN A 149 13.63 7.70 -15.46
C ASN A 149 14.46 6.62 -14.75
N PRO A 150 15.24 5.78 -15.47
CA PRO A 150 15.96 4.65 -14.87
C PRO A 150 16.99 5.09 -13.80
N GLU A 151 17.52 6.30 -13.93
CA GLU A 151 18.45 6.85 -12.95
C GLU A 151 17.76 7.15 -11.62
N LEU A 152 16.50 7.62 -11.65
CA LEU A 152 15.71 7.88 -10.46
C LEU A 152 15.43 6.59 -9.69
N MET A 153 15.07 5.52 -10.40
CA MET A 153 14.82 4.20 -9.80
C MET A 153 16.10 3.65 -9.16
N ARG A 154 17.24 3.70 -9.86
CA ARG A 154 18.54 3.28 -9.33
C ARG A 154 18.98 4.13 -8.12
N ASP A 155 18.69 5.42 -8.13
CA ASP A 155 19.04 6.34 -7.04
C ASP A 155 18.31 5.97 -5.74
N ILE A 156 17.01 5.64 -5.84
CA ILE A 156 16.20 5.16 -4.72
C ILE A 156 16.77 3.86 -4.15
N GLU A 157 17.09 2.90 -5.03
CA GLU A 157 17.64 1.60 -4.63
C GLU A 157 19.03 1.70 -3.98
N ALA A 158 19.89 2.54 -4.55
CA ALA A 158 21.27 2.71 -4.07
C ALA A 158 21.31 3.49 -2.75
N LYS A 159 20.60 4.62 -2.68
CA LYS A 159 20.60 5.50 -1.50
C LYS A 159 19.68 5.01 -0.39
N LYS A 160 18.69 4.19 -0.71
CA LYS A 160 17.67 3.67 0.22
C LYS A 160 16.98 4.76 1.05
N LYS A 161 16.90 5.97 0.49
CA LYS A 161 16.24 7.15 1.07
C LYS A 161 15.69 8.05 -0.02
N ILE A 162 14.59 8.75 0.28
CA ILE A 162 14.05 9.81 -0.57
C ILE A 162 14.63 11.13 -0.05
N THR A 163 15.43 11.80 -0.89
CA THR A 163 15.89 13.17 -0.62
C THR A 163 14.86 14.16 -1.14
N PRO A 164 14.86 15.42 -0.70
CA PRO A 164 13.96 16.45 -1.26
C PRO A 164 14.06 16.58 -2.79
N GLU A 165 15.26 16.40 -3.33
CA GLU A 165 15.48 16.39 -4.78
C GLU A 165 14.85 15.17 -5.45
N THR A 166 15.03 13.98 -4.86
CA THR A 166 14.42 12.73 -5.34
C THR A 166 12.90 12.82 -5.28
N GLU A 167 12.35 13.38 -4.21
CA GLU A 167 10.92 13.60 -4.03
C GLU A 167 10.35 14.50 -5.13
N GLN A 168 11.00 15.62 -5.43
CA GLN A 168 10.55 16.52 -6.48
C GLN A 168 10.59 15.84 -7.84
N LYS A 169 11.67 15.13 -8.17
CA LYS A 169 11.78 14.36 -9.42
C LYS A 169 10.69 13.29 -9.54
N LEU A 170 10.34 12.61 -8.43
CA LEU A 170 9.24 11.65 -8.41
C LEU A 170 7.89 12.32 -8.71
N ARG A 171 7.60 13.44 -8.05
CA ARG A 171 6.36 14.20 -8.27
C ARG A 171 6.24 14.64 -9.74
N ASP A 172 7.29 15.23 -10.28
CA ASP A 172 7.31 15.71 -11.66
C ASP A 172 7.12 14.56 -12.66
N ALA A 173 7.82 13.44 -12.46
CA ALA A 173 7.73 12.27 -13.32
C ALA A 173 6.33 11.62 -13.29
N ILE A 174 5.73 11.50 -12.10
CA ILE A 174 4.37 10.97 -11.95
C ILE A 174 3.33 11.93 -12.57
N GLU A 175 3.51 13.24 -12.40
CA GLU A 175 2.62 14.24 -13.02
C GLU A 175 2.68 14.19 -14.54
N ILE A 176 3.87 14.07 -15.12
CA ILE A 176 4.06 13.92 -16.58
C ILE A 176 3.35 12.64 -17.06
N PHE A 177 3.55 11.53 -16.37
CA PHE A 177 2.87 10.27 -16.66
C PHE A 177 1.36 10.41 -16.60
N ASN A 178 0.83 11.02 -15.53
CA ASN A 178 -0.62 11.20 -15.35
C ASN A 178 -1.27 12.08 -16.43
N ARG A 179 -0.55 13.07 -16.98
CA ARG A 179 -1.06 13.87 -18.10
C ARG A 179 -1.23 13.07 -19.38
N GLY A 180 -0.42 12.04 -19.58
CA GLY A 180 -0.49 11.14 -20.74
C GLY A 180 -1.35 9.90 -20.50
N TRP A 181 -1.75 9.63 -19.27
CA TRP A 181 -2.53 8.46 -18.91
C TRP A 181 -3.98 8.61 -19.38
N GLN A 182 -4.41 7.67 -20.21
CA GLN A 182 -5.81 7.53 -20.61
C GLN A 182 -6.29 6.15 -20.17
N THR A 183 -7.36 6.10 -19.40
CA THR A 183 -8.06 4.86 -19.06
C THR A 183 -8.56 4.22 -20.37
N ARG A 184 -8.17 2.98 -20.60
CA ARG A 184 -8.64 2.19 -21.77
C ARG A 184 -10.01 1.60 -21.52
#